data_9db2652ed386276af6985a366ad84548
#
_entry.id   9db2652ed386276af6985a366ad84548
#
_cell.length_a   1.000
_cell.length_b   1.000
_cell.length_c   1.000
_cell.angle_alpha   90.00
_cell.angle_beta   90.00
_cell.angle_gamma   90.00
#
_symmetry.space_group_name_H-M   'P 1'
#
loop_
_entity.id
_entity.type
_entity.pdbx_description
1 polymer ?
#
loop_
_entity_poly.entity_id
_entity_poly.type
_entity_poly.pdbx_seq_one_letter_code
_entity_poly.pdbx_strand_id
1 'polypeptide(L)'
;MSLHLVLATLALMPALMAPAALPAAAADDSGVLPQKTHFDLQAHRGGIGMTTEESLEGFGKAMRLGVTTLELDTQITRDEKVVVNHDRQISPSKCRDTEPATQGDPMYPYVGKYIKDLTLAQIKTMDCGFQQLPGFSEQEQIEGFRMVELKDVLNLVKSYHAKQITLNIETKVEAGAPEQTAPVNLFVRRVFEEIRASGIEDQVTIQSFAWGALNEMHSLAPEWPLVALTNRDFLQVGEPGASPWLGGVDADTYGGDLVTTAAAAIPGGLTAVSPNYGFPQNGTVADPGFQFYPDQQMVSKAHARGLKIIPWTSDDPATVKELMDLGVDGIITDYPNRVRDIMADRGMRLPKAYEPR
;
A
#
# COMPACT_ATOMS: atom_id res chain seq x y z
N MET A 1 -70.39 -62.46 -2.48
CA MET A 1 -69.43 -62.64 -1.39
C MET A 1 -68.11 -62.08 -1.86
N SER A 2 -67.84 -60.85 -1.52
CA SER A 2 -66.55 -60.20 -1.85
C SER A 2 -65.94 -59.58 -0.56
N LEU A 3 -64.81 -60.08 -0.18
CA LEU A 3 -64.10 -59.66 0.98
C LEU A 3 -63.30 -58.41 0.65
N HIS A 4 -63.52 -57.35 1.41
CA HIS A 4 -62.69 -56.10 1.29
C HIS A 4 -61.58 -56.14 2.31
N LEU A 5 -60.37 -56.14 1.80
CA LEU A 5 -59.16 -56.05 2.58
C LEU A 5 -58.81 -54.55 2.82
N VAL A 6 -58.79 -54.07 4.08
CA VAL A 6 -58.40 -52.73 4.44
C VAL A 6 -56.90 -52.78 4.79
N LEU A 7 -56.06 -52.08 3.96
CA LEU A 7 -54.68 -51.83 4.27
C LEU A 7 -54.56 -50.57 5.13
N ALA A 8 -54.05 -50.68 6.32
CA ALA A 8 -53.64 -49.56 7.18
C ALA A 8 -52.22 -49.13 6.83
N THR A 9 -52.04 -47.92 6.34
CA THR A 9 -50.76 -47.29 6.09
C THR A 9 -50.28 -46.58 7.37
N LEU A 10 -49.20 -47.06 7.95
CA LEU A 10 -48.49 -46.37 9.03
C LEU A 10 -47.63 -45.23 8.44
N ALA A 11 -47.95 -43.97 8.78
CA ALA A 11 -47.14 -42.83 8.42
C ALA A 11 -46.00 -42.67 9.45
N LEU A 12 -44.75 -42.81 8.99
CA LEU A 12 -43.56 -42.45 9.77
C LEU A 12 -43.37 -40.96 9.66
N MET A 13 -43.48 -40.22 10.79
CA MET A 13 -43.06 -38.80 10.87
C MET A 13 -41.54 -38.76 11.10
N PRO A 14 -40.82 -37.90 10.34
CA PRO A 14 -39.41 -37.64 10.66
C PRO A 14 -39.31 -36.71 11.87
N ALA A 15 -38.50 -37.10 12.85
CA ALA A 15 -38.15 -36.27 13.98
C ALA A 15 -37.25 -35.08 13.50
N LEU A 16 -37.76 -33.86 13.67
CA LEU A 16 -36.92 -32.64 13.50
C LEU A 16 -35.90 -32.62 14.64
N MET A 17 -34.63 -32.82 14.30
CA MET A 17 -33.50 -32.48 15.19
C MET A 17 -33.36 -30.94 15.21
N ALA A 18 -33.56 -30.33 16.35
CA ALA A 18 -33.21 -28.93 16.60
C ALA A 18 -31.68 -28.77 16.56
N PRO A 19 -31.15 -27.67 15.92
CA PRO A 19 -29.72 -27.42 15.93
C PRO A 19 -29.27 -27.08 17.36
N ALA A 20 -28.21 -27.77 17.83
CA ALA A 20 -27.57 -27.48 19.09
C ALA A 20 -27.00 -26.06 19.05
N ALA A 21 -27.44 -25.20 19.95
CA ALA A 21 -26.86 -23.87 20.15
C ALA A 21 -25.43 -24.04 20.64
N LEU A 22 -24.46 -23.51 19.87
CA LEU A 22 -23.09 -23.33 20.32
C LEU A 22 -23.08 -22.37 21.54
N PRO A 23 -22.30 -22.64 22.58
CA PRO A 23 -22.21 -21.72 23.72
C PRO A 23 -21.62 -20.39 23.22
N ALA A 24 -22.30 -19.29 23.51
CA ALA A 24 -21.77 -17.96 23.34
C ALA A 24 -20.49 -17.85 24.18
N ALA A 25 -19.37 -17.55 23.54
CA ALA A 25 -18.15 -17.19 24.24
C ALA A 25 -18.45 -15.99 25.13
N ALA A 26 -18.24 -16.13 26.44
CA ALA A 26 -18.35 -15.02 27.38
C ALA A 26 -17.38 -13.93 26.92
N ALA A 27 -17.91 -12.73 26.66
CA ALA A 27 -17.08 -11.54 26.44
C ALA A 27 -16.34 -11.25 27.76
N ASP A 28 -15.02 -11.29 27.72
CA ASP A 28 -14.17 -10.87 28.82
C ASP A 28 -14.25 -9.33 28.90
N ASP A 29 -14.88 -8.83 29.95
CA ASP A 29 -15.19 -7.41 30.18
C ASP A 29 -13.94 -6.65 30.71
N SER A 30 -12.72 -7.11 30.41
CA SER A 30 -11.48 -6.49 30.88
C SER A 30 -11.10 -5.20 30.14
N GLY A 31 -11.83 -4.80 29.10
CA GLY A 31 -11.55 -3.57 28.34
C GLY A 31 -10.21 -3.54 27.57
N VAL A 32 -9.43 -4.63 27.66
CA VAL A 32 -8.18 -4.78 26.93
C VAL A 32 -8.48 -5.47 25.60
N LEU A 33 -8.40 -4.73 24.50
CA LEU A 33 -8.47 -5.32 23.17
C LEU A 33 -7.39 -6.40 23.03
N PRO A 34 -7.69 -7.57 22.42
CA PRO A 34 -6.69 -8.61 22.23
C PRO A 34 -5.51 -8.01 21.47
N GLN A 35 -4.29 -8.16 22.06
CA GLN A 35 -3.06 -7.65 21.42
C GLN A 35 -2.95 -8.24 20.01
N LYS A 36 -2.88 -7.37 18.99
CA LYS A 36 -2.64 -7.81 17.62
C LYS A 36 -1.29 -8.50 17.54
N THR A 37 -1.30 -9.78 17.19
CA THR A 37 -0.08 -10.57 17.08
C THR A 37 0.80 -10.19 15.89
N HIS A 38 0.25 -9.44 14.93
CA HIS A 38 0.94 -8.96 13.75
C HIS A 38 0.47 -7.54 13.41
N PHE A 39 1.40 -6.59 13.49
CA PHE A 39 1.23 -5.23 13.04
C PHE A 39 2.10 -5.02 11.80
N ASP A 40 1.53 -4.48 10.72
CA ASP A 40 2.24 -4.26 9.46
C ASP A 40 3.00 -2.94 9.51
N LEU A 41 4.27 -3.02 9.89
CA LEU A 41 5.20 -1.89 9.88
C LEU A 41 5.76 -1.73 8.48
N GLN A 42 5.30 -0.70 7.74
CA GLN A 42 5.75 -0.43 6.39
C GLN A 42 6.75 0.73 6.34
N ALA A 43 7.92 0.48 5.77
CA ALA A 43 8.94 1.50 5.54
C ALA A 43 8.62 2.27 4.25
N HIS A 44 8.03 3.48 4.37
CA HIS A 44 7.67 4.36 3.27
C HIS A 44 8.89 4.70 2.43
N ARG A 45 8.90 4.31 1.15
CA ARG A 45 10.03 4.50 0.22
C ARG A 45 11.38 3.98 0.76
N GLY A 46 11.34 2.88 1.53
CA GLY A 46 12.50 2.33 2.20
C GLY A 46 12.89 3.01 3.52
N GLY A 47 12.06 3.92 4.05
CA GLY A 47 12.30 4.73 5.24
C GLY A 47 12.97 6.05 4.90
N ILE A 48 12.28 6.89 4.12
CA ILE A 48 12.77 8.20 3.63
C ILE A 48 13.31 9.10 4.76
N GLY A 49 12.74 9.03 5.96
CA GLY A 49 13.23 9.79 7.12
C GLY A 49 14.61 9.35 7.62
N MET A 50 15.05 8.15 7.27
CA MET A 50 16.32 7.57 7.72
C MET A 50 17.40 7.55 6.63
N THR A 51 17.03 7.53 5.35
CA THR A 51 17.97 7.35 4.23
C THR A 51 17.35 7.91 2.96
N THR A 52 18.17 8.29 1.96
CA THR A 52 17.68 8.72 0.64
C THR A 52 16.57 7.77 0.15
N GLU A 53 15.40 8.35 -0.18
CA GLU A 53 14.22 7.59 -0.59
C GLU A 53 14.48 6.69 -1.80
N GLU A 54 13.78 5.56 -1.87
CA GLU A 54 13.81 4.64 -3.01
C GLU A 54 15.21 4.09 -3.35
N SER A 55 16.16 4.21 -2.42
CA SER A 55 17.52 3.69 -2.60
C SER A 55 17.64 2.24 -2.14
N LEU A 56 18.54 1.47 -2.78
CA LEU A 56 18.83 0.11 -2.34
C LEU A 56 19.40 0.10 -0.92
N GLU A 57 20.15 1.13 -0.55
CA GLU A 57 20.68 1.33 0.79
C GLU A 57 19.55 1.52 1.81
N GLY A 58 18.52 2.32 1.47
CA GLY A 58 17.34 2.54 2.30
C GLY A 58 16.55 1.25 2.52
N PHE A 59 16.24 0.53 1.45
CA PHE A 59 15.56 -0.78 1.55
C PHE A 59 16.40 -1.78 2.35
N GLY A 60 17.71 -1.83 2.14
CA GLY A 60 18.63 -2.66 2.92
C GLY A 60 18.64 -2.29 4.41
N LYS A 61 18.65 -0.98 4.72
CA LYS A 61 18.58 -0.46 6.10
C LYS A 61 17.26 -0.83 6.78
N ALA A 62 16.14 -0.72 6.07
CA ALA A 62 14.83 -1.12 6.57
C ALA A 62 14.75 -2.64 6.85
N MET A 63 15.32 -3.48 5.98
CA MET A 63 15.41 -4.93 6.22
C MET A 63 16.29 -5.26 7.43
N ARG A 64 17.43 -4.60 7.61
CA ARG A 64 18.30 -4.79 8.80
C ARG A 64 17.63 -4.29 10.08
N LEU A 65 16.88 -3.20 10.01
CA LEU A 65 16.05 -2.74 11.13
C LEU A 65 15.02 -3.79 11.53
N GLY A 66 14.45 -4.48 10.58
CA GLY A 66 13.33 -5.41 10.77
C GLY A 66 12.00 -4.69 10.65
N VAL A 67 11.53 -4.51 9.43
CA VAL A 67 10.17 -4.08 9.07
C VAL A 67 9.37 -5.27 8.57
N THR A 68 8.05 -5.15 8.48
CA THR A 68 7.18 -6.16 7.85
C THR A 68 7.20 -5.99 6.34
N THR A 69 7.14 -4.73 5.89
CA THR A 69 6.90 -4.40 4.50
C THR A 69 7.83 -3.27 4.05
N LEU A 70 8.42 -3.44 2.87
CA LEU A 70 9.05 -2.38 2.12
C LEU A 70 7.98 -1.75 1.23
N GLU A 71 7.71 -0.49 1.42
CA GLU A 71 6.81 0.26 0.56
C GLU A 71 7.64 1.03 -0.47
N LEU A 72 7.19 1.07 -1.73
CA LEU A 72 7.88 1.69 -2.84
C LEU A 72 6.94 2.10 -3.97
N ASP A 73 7.37 3.13 -4.71
CA ASP A 73 6.63 3.73 -5.81
C ASP A 73 7.24 3.38 -7.16
N THR A 74 6.43 3.14 -8.18
CA THR A 74 6.93 2.85 -9.53
C THR A 74 6.49 3.86 -10.56
N GLN A 75 7.32 4.08 -11.57
CA GLN A 75 7.04 4.87 -12.77
C GLN A 75 7.52 4.12 -14.02
N ILE A 76 6.94 4.42 -15.17
CA ILE A 76 7.32 3.80 -16.46
C ILE A 76 8.01 4.82 -17.35
N THR A 77 9.22 4.47 -17.81
CA THR A 77 10.00 5.29 -18.75
C THR A 77 9.47 5.21 -20.18
N ARG A 78 9.94 6.12 -21.07
CA ARG A 78 9.59 6.10 -22.49
C ARG A 78 9.95 4.79 -23.21
N ASP A 79 11.03 4.15 -22.79
CA ASP A 79 11.48 2.85 -23.28
C ASP A 79 10.96 1.67 -22.44
N GLU A 80 9.85 1.93 -21.73
CA GLU A 80 9.02 0.96 -21.01
C GLU A 80 9.75 0.19 -19.89
N LYS A 81 10.71 0.84 -19.23
CA LYS A 81 11.38 0.31 -18.03
C LYS A 81 10.65 0.75 -16.77
N VAL A 82 10.58 -0.13 -15.77
CA VAL A 82 10.01 0.19 -14.48
C VAL A 82 11.08 0.76 -13.58
N VAL A 83 11.00 2.05 -13.27
CA VAL A 83 11.90 2.71 -12.32
C VAL A 83 11.18 2.94 -11.00
N VAL A 84 11.94 2.96 -9.91
CA VAL A 84 11.42 3.19 -8.55
C VAL A 84 11.60 4.67 -8.24
N ASN A 85 10.47 5.39 -8.20
CA ASN A 85 10.42 6.83 -7.93
C ASN A 85 8.99 7.29 -7.68
N HIS A 86 8.80 8.11 -6.65
CA HIS A 86 7.49 8.64 -6.29
C HIS A 86 6.95 9.64 -7.31
N ASP A 87 7.77 10.62 -7.69
CA ASP A 87 7.31 11.74 -8.51
C ASP A 87 7.24 11.33 -9.98
N ARG A 88 6.12 11.61 -10.65
CA ARG A 88 5.98 11.39 -12.10
C ARG A 88 6.82 12.35 -12.93
N GLN A 89 7.16 13.52 -12.34
CA GLN A 89 8.02 14.54 -12.92
C GLN A 89 9.31 14.63 -12.12
N ILE A 90 10.46 14.66 -12.79
CA ILE A 90 11.76 14.75 -12.12
C ILE A 90 11.84 16.04 -11.30
N SER A 91 11.85 15.90 -9.98
CA SER A 91 11.84 17.05 -9.06
C SER A 91 13.22 17.66 -8.89
N PRO A 92 13.36 19.00 -9.05
CA PRO A 92 14.62 19.70 -8.82
C PRO A 92 15.04 19.73 -7.32
N SER A 93 14.12 19.42 -6.40
CA SER A 93 14.45 19.26 -4.97
C SER A 93 15.08 17.92 -4.65
N LYS A 94 14.96 16.93 -5.54
CA LYS A 94 15.44 15.55 -5.33
C LYS A 94 16.58 15.16 -6.27
N CYS A 95 16.53 15.62 -7.53
CA CYS A 95 17.49 15.25 -8.55
C CYS A 95 18.13 16.49 -9.18
N ARG A 96 19.37 16.37 -9.61
CA ARG A 96 20.07 17.36 -10.45
C ARG A 96 20.59 16.69 -11.73
N ASP A 97 20.60 17.46 -12.81
CA ASP A 97 21.25 17.08 -14.05
C ASP A 97 22.78 17.02 -13.84
N THR A 98 23.43 16.04 -14.43
CA THR A 98 24.89 15.93 -14.46
C THR A 98 25.42 16.13 -15.88
N GLU A 99 25.05 15.23 -16.79
CA GLU A 99 25.44 15.24 -18.18
C GLU A 99 24.33 14.65 -19.07
N PRO A 100 24.26 15.00 -20.36
CA PRO A 100 23.33 14.34 -21.28
C PRO A 100 23.73 12.90 -21.53
N ALA A 101 22.74 12.00 -21.67
CA ALA A 101 22.97 10.58 -21.97
C ALA A 101 23.70 10.36 -23.31
N THR A 102 23.54 11.30 -24.25
CA THR A 102 24.28 11.35 -25.50
C THR A 102 24.59 12.80 -25.85
N GLN A 103 25.72 13.04 -26.50
CA GLN A 103 26.09 14.41 -26.89
C GLN A 103 25.02 15.02 -27.81
N GLY A 104 24.54 16.21 -27.43
CA GLY A 104 23.51 16.95 -28.18
C GLY A 104 22.10 16.39 -28.00
N ASP A 105 21.83 15.63 -26.91
CA ASP A 105 20.49 15.12 -26.60
C ASP A 105 19.49 16.28 -26.48
N PRO A 106 18.46 16.35 -27.37
CA PRO A 106 17.49 17.45 -27.36
C PRO A 106 16.57 17.43 -26.11
N MET A 107 16.54 16.32 -25.38
CA MET A 107 15.78 16.20 -24.13
C MET A 107 16.53 16.74 -22.91
N TYR A 108 17.84 17.01 -23.01
CA TYR A 108 18.62 17.58 -21.93
C TYR A 108 18.35 19.09 -21.77
N PRO A 109 18.19 19.64 -20.53
CA PRO A 109 18.22 18.99 -19.22
C PRO A 109 16.96 18.14 -18.94
N TYR A 110 17.11 17.11 -18.08
CA TYR A 110 16.04 16.13 -17.79
C TYR A 110 15.21 16.53 -16.58
N VAL A 111 15.78 17.25 -15.62
CA VAL A 111 15.04 17.78 -14.46
C VAL A 111 13.85 18.63 -14.92
N GLY A 112 12.70 18.38 -14.30
CA GLY A 112 11.43 19.02 -14.68
C GLY A 112 10.65 18.31 -15.80
N LYS A 113 11.17 17.23 -16.37
CA LYS A 113 10.44 16.41 -17.36
C LYS A 113 9.72 15.24 -16.72
N TYR A 114 8.66 14.75 -17.38
CA TYR A 114 7.98 13.55 -16.94
C TYR A 114 8.82 12.30 -17.23
N ILE A 115 8.82 11.34 -16.29
CA ILE A 115 9.58 10.09 -16.42
C ILE A 115 9.16 9.32 -17.67
N LYS A 116 7.86 9.31 -17.99
CA LYS A 116 7.33 8.66 -19.22
C LYS A 116 7.91 9.20 -20.53
N ASP A 117 8.48 10.41 -20.51
CA ASP A 117 9.06 11.06 -21.71
C ASP A 117 10.57 10.84 -21.82
N LEU A 118 11.20 10.26 -20.79
CA LEU A 118 12.62 9.98 -20.69
C LEU A 118 12.92 8.49 -20.83
N THR A 119 14.03 8.15 -21.47
CA THR A 119 14.55 6.77 -21.45
C THR A 119 15.26 6.47 -20.13
N LEU A 120 15.41 5.20 -19.81
CA LEU A 120 16.19 4.76 -18.66
C LEU A 120 17.64 5.30 -18.72
N ALA A 121 18.26 5.32 -19.90
CA ALA A 121 19.61 5.85 -20.08
C ALA A 121 19.70 7.33 -19.68
N GLN A 122 18.69 8.14 -20.03
CA GLN A 122 18.61 9.54 -19.63
C GLN A 122 18.41 9.70 -18.11
N ILE A 123 17.52 8.91 -17.52
CA ILE A 123 17.25 8.93 -16.07
C ILE A 123 18.49 8.55 -15.27
N LYS A 124 19.24 7.55 -15.71
CA LYS A 124 20.45 7.05 -15.04
C LYS A 124 21.63 8.04 -15.03
N THR A 125 21.58 9.14 -15.80
CA THR A 125 22.63 10.16 -15.72
C THR A 125 22.42 11.13 -14.55
N MET A 126 21.19 11.31 -14.05
CA MET A 126 20.88 12.25 -12.98
C MET A 126 21.40 11.80 -11.61
N ASP A 127 21.81 12.75 -10.78
CA ASP A 127 22.13 12.54 -9.37
C ASP A 127 20.93 12.91 -8.51
N CYS A 128 20.26 11.88 -7.95
CA CYS A 128 19.07 12.02 -7.09
C CYS A 128 19.40 11.90 -5.59
N GLY A 129 20.67 11.97 -5.23
CA GLY A 129 21.16 11.98 -3.86
C GLY A 129 22.02 13.20 -3.55
N PHE A 130 21.95 14.26 -4.35
CA PHE A 130 22.85 15.39 -4.27
C PHE A 130 22.66 16.27 -3.01
N GLN A 131 21.54 16.09 -2.31
CA GLN A 131 21.24 16.81 -1.08
C GLN A 131 20.33 16.00 -0.16
N GLN A 132 20.42 16.27 1.14
CA GLN A 132 19.42 15.84 2.12
C GLN A 132 18.08 16.55 1.83
N LEU A 133 16.98 15.83 1.91
CA LEU A 133 15.68 16.42 1.62
C LEU A 133 15.23 17.37 2.74
N PRO A 134 14.68 18.53 2.41
CA PRO A 134 14.07 19.43 3.39
C PRO A 134 12.99 18.72 4.20
N GLY A 135 13.02 18.88 5.52
CA GLY A 135 12.08 18.23 6.45
C GLY A 135 12.55 16.90 7.01
N PHE A 136 13.62 16.29 6.48
CA PHE A 136 14.16 15.01 6.94
C PHE A 136 15.56 15.18 7.54
N SER A 137 15.67 15.86 8.69
CA SER A 137 16.96 16.18 9.33
C SER A 137 17.78 14.97 9.76
N GLU A 138 17.16 13.79 9.91
CA GLU A 138 17.81 12.52 10.29
C GLU A 138 18.19 11.66 9.07
N GLN A 139 17.79 12.10 7.86
CA GLN A 139 18.03 11.35 6.63
C GLN A 139 19.53 11.27 6.31
N GLU A 140 20.04 10.05 6.19
CA GLU A 140 21.36 9.78 5.64
C GLU A 140 21.32 9.98 4.12
N GLN A 141 22.08 10.97 3.65
CA GLN A 141 22.19 11.24 2.23
C GLN A 141 23.10 10.23 1.54
N ILE A 142 22.63 9.68 0.40
CA ILE A 142 23.43 8.81 -0.46
C ILE A 142 23.91 9.63 -1.65
N GLU A 143 25.09 10.22 -1.51
CA GLU A 143 25.69 11.08 -2.53
C GLU A 143 25.86 10.32 -3.87
N GLY A 144 25.46 10.96 -4.98
CA GLY A 144 25.54 10.35 -6.31
C GLY A 144 24.51 9.27 -6.58
N PHE A 145 23.48 9.13 -5.74
CA PHE A 145 22.42 8.14 -5.94
C PHE A 145 21.77 8.30 -7.32
N ARG A 146 21.60 7.18 -7.99
CA ARG A 146 20.92 7.05 -9.28
C ARG A 146 19.64 6.26 -9.10
N MET A 147 18.53 6.78 -9.63
CA MET A 147 17.23 6.12 -9.62
C MET A 147 17.35 4.65 -10.02
N VAL A 148 16.82 3.72 -9.22
CA VAL A 148 16.93 2.28 -9.45
C VAL A 148 15.74 1.74 -10.25
N GLU A 149 15.88 0.54 -10.80
CA GLU A 149 14.78 -0.18 -11.43
C GLU A 149 14.08 -1.10 -10.41
N LEU A 150 12.80 -1.43 -10.64
CA LEU A 150 12.06 -2.34 -9.77
C LEU A 150 12.78 -3.69 -9.60
N LYS A 151 13.33 -4.23 -10.68
CA LYS A 151 14.11 -5.49 -10.63
C LYS A 151 15.30 -5.43 -9.67
N ASP A 152 15.90 -4.24 -9.46
CA ASP A 152 17.04 -4.07 -8.56
C ASP A 152 16.59 -4.25 -7.10
N VAL A 153 15.42 -3.70 -6.73
CA VAL A 153 14.82 -3.87 -5.39
C VAL A 153 14.40 -5.33 -5.17
N LEU A 154 13.74 -5.95 -6.15
CA LEU A 154 13.35 -7.36 -6.08
C LEU A 154 14.57 -8.28 -5.89
N ASN A 155 15.66 -8.01 -6.61
CA ASN A 155 16.91 -8.74 -6.46
C ASN A 155 17.59 -8.49 -5.10
N LEU A 156 17.50 -7.28 -4.57
CA LEU A 156 18.00 -6.96 -3.23
C LEU A 156 17.30 -7.82 -2.17
N VAL A 157 15.98 -7.91 -2.18
CA VAL A 157 15.20 -8.74 -1.23
C VAL A 157 15.62 -10.20 -1.32
N LYS A 158 15.83 -10.72 -2.55
CA LYS A 158 16.33 -12.08 -2.77
C LYS A 158 17.73 -12.29 -2.19
N SER A 159 18.64 -11.31 -2.34
CA SER A 159 20.01 -11.40 -1.83
C SER A 159 20.09 -11.44 -0.31
N TYR A 160 19.11 -10.84 0.39
CA TYR A 160 18.97 -10.94 1.84
C TYR A 160 18.29 -12.24 2.30
N HIS A 161 17.81 -13.08 1.36
CA HIS A 161 16.95 -14.23 1.68
C HIS A 161 15.78 -13.87 2.61
N ALA A 162 15.21 -12.70 2.41
CA ALA A 162 14.22 -12.06 3.27
C ALA A 162 12.80 -12.58 2.99
N LYS A 163 12.55 -13.88 3.17
CA LYS A 163 11.32 -14.59 2.79
C LYS A 163 10.04 -14.13 3.51
N GLN A 164 10.15 -13.34 4.59
CA GLN A 164 8.99 -12.82 5.33
C GLN A 164 8.78 -11.32 5.10
N ILE A 165 9.62 -10.70 4.28
CA ILE A 165 9.40 -9.32 3.84
C ILE A 165 8.31 -9.32 2.79
N THR A 166 7.39 -8.38 2.91
CA THR A 166 6.44 -8.02 1.86
C THR A 166 6.94 -6.76 1.13
N LEU A 167 6.69 -6.67 -0.16
CA LEU A 167 6.88 -5.44 -0.93
C LEU A 167 5.48 -4.90 -1.27
N ASN A 168 5.15 -3.71 -0.79
CA ASN A 168 3.92 -3.00 -1.15
C ASN A 168 4.26 -2.02 -2.28
N ILE A 169 3.96 -2.41 -3.52
CA ILE A 169 4.42 -1.73 -4.74
C ILE A 169 3.29 -0.86 -5.27
N GLU A 170 3.51 0.46 -5.30
CA GLU A 170 2.55 1.39 -5.87
C GLU A 170 2.70 1.51 -7.39
N THR A 171 1.60 1.35 -8.10
CA THR A 171 1.48 1.82 -9.48
C THR A 171 1.03 3.29 -9.46
N LYS A 172 1.99 4.21 -9.65
CA LYS A 172 1.78 5.67 -9.57
C LYS A 172 1.08 6.24 -10.82
N VAL A 173 -0.04 5.63 -11.20
CA VAL A 173 -0.88 6.15 -12.28
C VAL A 173 -1.55 7.45 -11.83
N GLU A 174 -1.42 8.52 -12.62
CA GLU A 174 -2.05 9.79 -12.36
C GLU A 174 -3.45 9.84 -13.01
N ALA A 175 -4.48 9.47 -12.25
CA ALA A 175 -5.83 9.38 -12.77
C ALA A 175 -6.46 10.76 -13.05
N GLY A 176 -6.02 11.81 -12.36
CA GLY A 176 -6.47 13.19 -12.54
C GLY A 176 -5.85 13.89 -13.75
N ALA A 177 -4.71 13.39 -14.26
CA ALA A 177 -3.98 13.93 -15.41
C ALA A 177 -3.26 12.78 -16.14
N PRO A 178 -4.00 11.89 -16.81
CA PRO A 178 -3.47 10.63 -17.34
C PRO A 178 -2.37 10.80 -18.40
N GLU A 179 -2.26 11.98 -18.99
CA GLU A 179 -1.18 12.32 -19.94
C GLU A 179 0.18 12.50 -19.25
N GLN A 180 0.25 12.56 -17.92
CA GLN A 180 1.48 12.76 -17.15
C GLN A 180 2.18 11.47 -16.77
N THR A 181 1.53 10.32 -16.91
CA THR A 181 2.09 8.99 -16.68
C THR A 181 1.92 8.10 -17.91
N ALA A 182 2.55 6.92 -17.93
CA ALA A 182 2.28 5.94 -18.96
C ALA A 182 0.80 5.48 -18.90
N PRO A 183 0.19 5.06 -20.02
CA PRO A 183 -1.17 4.52 -20.02
C PRO A 183 -1.32 3.36 -19.03
N VAL A 184 -2.48 3.29 -18.36
CA VAL A 184 -2.74 2.33 -17.26
C VAL A 184 -2.39 0.89 -17.64
N ASN A 185 -2.86 0.43 -18.81
CA ASN A 185 -2.62 -0.94 -19.28
C ASN A 185 -1.13 -1.25 -19.53
N LEU A 186 -0.37 -0.28 -20.04
CA LEU A 186 1.08 -0.41 -20.21
C LEU A 186 1.77 -0.43 -18.85
N PHE A 187 1.40 0.51 -17.98
CA PHE A 187 1.98 0.66 -16.64
C PHE A 187 1.85 -0.65 -15.86
N VAL A 188 0.63 -1.13 -15.71
CA VAL A 188 0.30 -2.33 -14.94
C VAL A 188 0.99 -3.56 -15.53
N ARG A 189 0.94 -3.72 -16.86
CA ARG A 189 1.60 -4.85 -17.54
C ARG A 189 3.11 -4.89 -17.29
N ARG A 190 3.82 -3.75 -17.34
CA ARG A 190 5.28 -3.73 -17.11
C ARG A 190 5.64 -4.06 -15.68
N VAL A 191 4.91 -3.54 -14.71
CA VAL A 191 5.08 -3.88 -13.30
C VAL A 191 4.81 -5.38 -13.08
N PHE A 192 3.70 -5.91 -13.63
CA PHE A 192 3.37 -7.33 -13.56
C PHE A 192 4.48 -8.22 -14.14
N GLU A 193 4.98 -7.90 -15.35
CA GLU A 193 6.03 -8.67 -16.02
C GLU A 193 7.33 -8.73 -15.20
N GLU A 194 7.77 -7.62 -14.60
CA GLU A 194 8.96 -7.60 -13.74
C GLU A 194 8.80 -8.40 -12.46
N ILE A 195 7.65 -8.28 -11.79
CA ILE A 195 7.37 -9.04 -10.57
C ILE A 195 7.34 -10.54 -10.87
N ARG A 196 6.64 -10.97 -11.92
CA ARG A 196 6.60 -12.38 -12.35
C ARG A 196 7.97 -12.93 -12.67
N ALA A 197 8.81 -12.14 -13.37
CA ALA A 197 10.17 -12.54 -13.71
C ALA A 197 11.08 -12.67 -12.47
N SER A 198 10.74 -12.04 -11.37
CA SER A 198 11.53 -12.07 -10.12
C SER A 198 11.47 -13.40 -9.39
N GLY A 199 10.33 -14.10 -9.47
CA GLY A 199 10.04 -15.36 -8.74
C GLY A 199 9.84 -15.17 -7.24
N ILE A 200 9.44 -13.96 -6.78
CA ILE A 200 9.04 -13.66 -5.40
C ILE A 200 7.67 -12.96 -5.35
N GLU A 201 6.82 -13.23 -6.31
CA GLU A 201 5.47 -12.68 -6.41
C GLU A 201 4.58 -13.00 -5.20
N ASP A 202 4.89 -14.05 -4.45
CA ASP A 202 4.24 -14.41 -3.18
C ASP A 202 4.57 -13.45 -2.03
N GLN A 203 5.56 -12.57 -2.22
CA GLN A 203 5.95 -11.53 -1.27
C GLN A 203 5.46 -10.13 -1.66
N VAL A 204 4.57 -10.02 -2.64
CA VAL A 204 4.15 -8.71 -3.19
C VAL A 204 2.70 -8.42 -2.89
N THR A 205 2.41 -7.16 -2.56
CA THR A 205 1.09 -6.53 -2.62
C THR A 205 1.15 -5.37 -3.59
N ILE A 206 0.07 -5.09 -4.28
CA ILE A 206 -0.02 -3.96 -5.21
C ILE A 206 -0.93 -2.90 -4.62
N GLN A 207 -0.44 -1.66 -4.53
CA GLN A 207 -1.25 -0.52 -4.12
C GLN A 207 -1.39 0.51 -5.25
N SER A 208 -2.44 1.29 -5.22
CA SER A 208 -2.62 2.42 -6.13
C SER A 208 -3.70 3.37 -5.62
N PHE A 209 -3.52 4.67 -5.90
CA PHE A 209 -4.59 5.66 -5.82
C PHE A 209 -5.58 5.54 -6.99
N ALA A 210 -5.09 5.14 -8.15
CA ALA A 210 -5.92 4.87 -9.33
C ALA A 210 -6.47 3.45 -9.27
N TRP A 211 -7.67 3.26 -8.69
CA TRP A 211 -8.23 1.91 -8.50
C TRP A 211 -8.53 1.17 -9.79
N GLY A 212 -8.64 1.89 -10.90
CA GLY A 212 -8.67 1.26 -12.23
C GLY A 212 -7.40 0.46 -12.55
N ALA A 213 -6.22 0.89 -12.04
CA ALA A 213 -4.98 0.13 -12.18
C ALA A 213 -4.98 -1.15 -11.31
N LEU A 214 -5.65 -1.14 -10.15
CA LEU A 214 -5.82 -2.34 -9.32
C LEU A 214 -6.73 -3.35 -10.02
N ASN A 215 -7.81 -2.91 -10.68
CA ASN A 215 -8.68 -3.79 -11.46
C ASN A 215 -7.96 -4.41 -12.66
N GLU A 216 -7.10 -3.63 -13.34
CA GLU A 216 -6.26 -4.15 -14.43
C GLU A 216 -5.25 -5.17 -13.88
N MET A 217 -4.61 -4.91 -12.74
CA MET A 217 -3.71 -5.86 -12.09
C MET A 217 -4.43 -7.14 -11.69
N HIS A 218 -5.63 -7.04 -11.10
CA HIS A 218 -6.45 -8.21 -10.75
C HIS A 218 -6.78 -9.08 -11.96
N SER A 219 -6.98 -8.46 -13.11
CA SER A 219 -7.24 -9.21 -14.36
C SER A 219 -6.02 -10.02 -14.83
N LEU A 220 -4.80 -9.56 -14.53
CA LEU A 220 -3.54 -10.24 -14.89
C LEU A 220 -3.10 -11.25 -13.81
N ALA A 221 -3.34 -10.93 -12.54
CA ALA A 221 -2.91 -11.71 -11.38
C ALA A 221 -4.00 -11.70 -10.30
N PRO A 222 -5.08 -12.49 -10.47
CA PRO A 222 -6.21 -12.49 -9.54
C PRO A 222 -5.83 -12.99 -8.13
N GLU A 223 -4.68 -13.67 -7.99
CA GLU A 223 -4.14 -14.15 -6.72
C GLU A 223 -3.34 -13.09 -5.94
N TRP A 224 -2.96 -11.96 -6.56
CA TRP A 224 -2.16 -10.96 -5.87
C TRP A 224 -3.00 -10.05 -4.97
N PRO A 225 -2.56 -9.83 -3.72
CA PRO A 225 -3.24 -8.92 -2.80
C PRO A 225 -3.21 -7.48 -3.30
N LEU A 226 -4.36 -6.80 -3.25
CA LEU A 226 -4.52 -5.42 -3.67
C LEU A 226 -4.81 -4.52 -2.46
N VAL A 227 -4.27 -3.30 -2.48
CA VAL A 227 -4.43 -2.28 -1.46
C VAL A 227 -4.97 -1.00 -2.09
N ALA A 228 -6.16 -0.59 -1.67
CA ALA A 228 -6.78 0.66 -2.14
C ALA A 228 -6.21 1.85 -1.38
N LEU A 229 -5.25 2.56 -1.99
CA LEU A 229 -4.79 3.87 -1.49
C LEU A 229 -5.86 4.92 -1.74
N THR A 230 -6.04 5.85 -0.82
CA THR A 230 -6.87 7.02 -1.04
C THR A 230 -6.50 8.20 -0.14
N ASN A 231 -6.78 9.39 -0.63
CA ASN A 231 -7.04 10.58 0.17
C ASN A 231 -8.56 10.80 0.18
N ARG A 232 -9.10 11.36 1.28
CA ARG A 232 -10.54 11.64 1.39
C ARG A 232 -11.08 12.42 0.19
N ASP A 233 -10.32 13.38 -0.30
CA ASP A 233 -10.75 14.24 -1.42
C ASP A 233 -10.83 13.49 -2.76
N PHE A 234 -10.15 12.36 -2.89
CA PHE A 234 -10.22 11.52 -4.09
C PHE A 234 -11.54 10.75 -4.22
N LEU A 235 -12.29 10.61 -3.12
CA LEU A 235 -13.64 10.04 -3.18
C LEU A 235 -14.62 10.97 -3.90
N GLN A 236 -14.35 12.29 -3.92
CA GLN A 236 -15.22 13.32 -4.52
C GLN A 236 -16.68 13.22 -4.08
N VAL A 237 -16.89 12.95 -2.78
CA VAL A 237 -18.23 12.82 -2.19
C VAL A 237 -18.98 14.15 -2.34
N GLY A 238 -20.20 14.10 -2.90
CA GLY A 238 -21.02 15.27 -3.20
C GLY A 238 -20.71 15.96 -4.53
N GLU A 239 -19.71 15.46 -5.29
CA GLU A 239 -19.41 15.94 -6.63
C GLU A 239 -20.15 15.10 -7.69
N PRO A 240 -20.62 15.70 -8.79
CA PRO A 240 -21.35 14.94 -9.82
C PRO A 240 -20.49 13.90 -10.53
N GLY A 241 -20.92 12.64 -10.50
CA GLY A 241 -20.33 11.54 -11.28
C GLY A 241 -19.17 10.82 -10.58
N ALA A 242 -18.63 9.83 -11.30
CA ALA A 242 -17.55 8.99 -10.78
C ALA A 242 -16.23 9.75 -10.70
N SER A 243 -15.51 9.59 -9.58
CA SER A 243 -14.15 10.09 -9.46
C SER A 243 -13.19 9.32 -10.40
N PRO A 244 -12.26 10.00 -11.08
CA PRO A 244 -11.25 9.34 -11.92
C PRO A 244 -10.35 8.36 -11.12
N TRP A 245 -10.26 8.55 -9.81
CA TRP A 245 -9.44 7.73 -8.92
C TRP A 245 -10.09 6.38 -8.58
N LEU A 246 -11.42 6.29 -8.61
CA LEU A 246 -12.17 5.14 -8.08
C LEU A 246 -12.49 4.06 -9.12
N GLY A 247 -11.77 4.02 -10.25
CA GLY A 247 -11.98 2.98 -11.26
C GLY A 247 -13.37 3.00 -11.92
N GLY A 248 -14.01 4.18 -12.01
CA GLY A 248 -15.32 4.37 -12.63
C GLY A 248 -16.51 4.25 -11.66
N VAL A 249 -16.25 4.17 -10.36
CA VAL A 249 -17.27 4.14 -9.30
C VAL A 249 -17.52 5.54 -8.75
N ASP A 250 -18.78 5.85 -8.49
CA ASP A 250 -19.22 7.06 -7.77
C ASP A 250 -19.41 6.70 -6.29
N ALA A 251 -18.65 7.36 -5.41
CA ALA A 251 -18.69 7.10 -3.97
C ALA A 251 -20.05 7.44 -3.34
N ASP A 252 -20.80 8.40 -3.89
CA ASP A 252 -22.12 8.79 -3.39
C ASP A 252 -23.14 7.64 -3.50
N THR A 253 -22.98 6.73 -4.47
CA THR A 253 -23.77 5.50 -4.58
C THR A 253 -23.65 4.62 -3.33
N TYR A 254 -22.56 4.77 -2.58
CA TYR A 254 -22.26 4.02 -1.34
C TYR A 254 -22.28 4.91 -0.10
N GLY A 255 -22.92 6.09 -0.18
CA GLY A 255 -23.04 7.05 0.91
C GLY A 255 -21.72 7.70 1.33
N GLY A 256 -20.73 7.76 0.42
CA GLY A 256 -19.40 8.30 0.69
C GLY A 256 -18.54 7.41 1.62
N ASP A 257 -18.98 6.17 1.85
CA ASP A 257 -18.27 5.24 2.73
C ASP A 257 -17.08 4.59 2.03
N LEU A 258 -15.88 4.91 2.49
CA LEU A 258 -14.62 4.45 1.87
C LEU A 258 -14.54 2.93 1.72
N VAL A 259 -14.80 2.18 2.80
CA VAL A 259 -14.64 0.71 2.81
C VAL A 259 -15.64 0.04 1.86
N THR A 260 -16.88 0.52 1.86
CA THR A 260 -17.91 -0.03 0.96
C THR A 260 -17.63 0.32 -0.49
N THR A 261 -17.20 1.57 -0.75
CA THR A 261 -16.83 2.04 -2.09
C THR A 261 -15.65 1.22 -2.64
N ALA A 262 -14.58 1.04 -1.84
CA ALA A 262 -13.41 0.27 -2.27
C ALA A 262 -13.76 -1.20 -2.55
N ALA A 263 -14.55 -1.84 -1.70
CA ALA A 263 -15.00 -3.21 -1.91
C ALA A 263 -15.88 -3.38 -3.16
N ALA A 264 -16.65 -2.36 -3.53
CA ALA A 264 -17.45 -2.36 -4.75
C ALA A 264 -16.62 -2.06 -6.00
N ALA A 265 -15.63 -1.18 -5.89
CA ALA A 265 -14.77 -0.77 -6.99
C ALA A 265 -13.73 -1.82 -7.38
N ILE A 266 -13.27 -2.65 -6.42
CA ILE A 266 -12.20 -3.63 -6.60
C ILE A 266 -12.72 -5.01 -6.15
N PRO A 267 -13.59 -5.64 -6.94
CA PRO A 267 -14.20 -6.91 -6.55
C PRO A 267 -13.18 -8.06 -6.62
N GLY A 268 -13.00 -8.77 -5.50
CA GLY A 268 -12.27 -10.05 -5.43
C GLY A 268 -10.82 -9.98 -5.01
N GLY A 269 -10.08 -8.90 -5.29
CA GLY A 269 -8.63 -8.81 -5.00
C GLY A 269 -8.27 -7.94 -3.79
N LEU A 270 -9.21 -7.14 -3.30
CA LEU A 270 -8.95 -6.18 -2.23
C LEU A 270 -8.64 -6.88 -0.89
N THR A 271 -7.52 -6.53 -0.28
CA THR A 271 -7.09 -7.07 1.03
C THR A 271 -6.92 -5.98 2.08
N ALA A 272 -6.71 -4.74 1.67
CA ALA A 272 -6.59 -3.60 2.57
C ALA A 272 -7.11 -2.31 1.94
N VAL A 273 -7.53 -1.38 2.79
CA VAL A 273 -7.76 0.01 2.46
C VAL A 273 -6.70 0.84 3.17
N SER A 274 -6.05 1.74 2.44
CA SER A 274 -4.93 2.53 2.94
C SER A 274 -5.25 4.03 2.76
N PRO A 275 -5.96 4.64 3.72
CA PRO A 275 -6.30 6.06 3.69
C PRO A 275 -5.15 6.92 4.23
N ASN A 276 -5.13 8.21 3.90
CA ASN A 276 -4.36 9.15 4.69
C ASN A 276 -4.82 9.12 6.16
N TYR A 277 -3.88 9.32 7.11
CA TYR A 277 -4.19 9.08 8.54
C TYR A 277 -5.05 10.16 9.18
N GLY A 278 -5.08 11.41 8.64
CA GLY A 278 -5.86 12.48 9.25
C GLY A 278 -5.79 13.82 8.53
N PHE A 279 -6.51 14.78 9.08
CA PHE A 279 -6.61 16.15 8.56
C PHE A 279 -6.37 17.18 9.66
N PRO A 280 -5.66 18.30 9.36
CA PRO A 280 -4.96 18.52 8.08
C PRO A 280 -3.91 17.44 7.83
N GLN A 281 -3.62 17.15 6.57
CA GLN A 281 -2.54 16.23 6.21
C GLN A 281 -1.22 16.73 6.81
N ASN A 282 -0.40 15.82 7.36
CA ASN A 282 0.81 16.09 8.13
C ASN A 282 0.56 16.76 9.51
N GLY A 283 -0.70 16.91 9.94
CA GLY A 283 -1.02 17.31 11.30
C GLY A 283 -0.82 16.17 12.31
N THR A 284 -0.87 16.49 13.58
CA THR A 284 -0.68 15.54 14.69
C THR A 284 -1.80 15.67 15.72
N VAL A 285 -1.93 14.71 16.61
CA VAL A 285 -2.91 14.78 17.71
C VAL A 285 -2.70 15.96 18.64
N ALA A 286 -1.53 16.59 18.62
CA ALA A 286 -1.25 17.81 19.38
C ALA A 286 -1.75 19.08 18.69
N ASP A 287 -2.11 19.04 17.41
CA ASP A 287 -2.52 20.20 16.64
C ASP A 287 -4.02 20.52 16.88
N PRO A 288 -4.37 21.77 17.14
CA PRO A 288 -5.78 22.16 17.27
C PRO A 288 -6.57 21.85 15.99
N GLY A 289 -7.66 21.10 16.15
CA GLY A 289 -8.57 20.76 15.05
C GLY A 289 -8.11 19.56 14.21
N PHE A 290 -7.03 18.88 14.57
CA PHE A 290 -6.67 17.62 13.95
C PHE A 290 -7.77 16.57 14.14
N GLN A 291 -8.03 15.80 13.09
CA GLN A 291 -9.00 14.70 13.10
C GLN A 291 -8.42 13.52 12.35
N PHE A 292 -8.52 12.34 12.92
CA PHE A 292 -8.24 11.10 12.18
C PHE A 292 -9.23 10.92 11.03
N TYR A 293 -8.74 10.42 9.90
CA TYR A 293 -9.63 9.96 8.83
C TYR A 293 -10.14 8.54 9.09
N PRO A 294 -9.29 7.55 9.42
CA PRO A 294 -9.79 6.29 9.93
C PRO A 294 -10.39 6.50 11.33
N ASP A 295 -11.60 6.02 11.53
CA ASP A 295 -12.30 5.99 12.80
C ASP A 295 -12.64 4.55 13.20
N GLN A 296 -13.16 4.36 14.42
CA GLN A 296 -13.54 3.05 14.92
C GLN A 296 -14.58 2.34 14.05
N GLN A 297 -15.48 3.10 13.41
CA GLN A 297 -16.49 2.56 12.53
C GLN A 297 -15.86 2.04 11.23
N MET A 298 -14.92 2.79 10.64
CA MET A 298 -14.18 2.39 9.46
C MET A 298 -13.39 1.11 9.72
N VAL A 299 -12.63 1.05 10.82
CA VAL A 299 -11.85 -0.12 11.22
C VAL A 299 -12.75 -1.35 11.40
N SER A 300 -13.84 -1.20 12.18
CA SER A 300 -14.79 -2.30 12.44
C SER A 300 -15.46 -2.79 11.16
N LYS A 301 -15.80 -1.88 10.25
CA LYS A 301 -16.42 -2.20 8.96
C LYS A 301 -15.46 -2.93 8.01
N ALA A 302 -14.20 -2.53 7.99
CA ALA A 302 -13.15 -3.20 7.23
C ALA A 302 -12.93 -4.62 7.75
N HIS A 303 -12.76 -4.78 9.07
CA HIS A 303 -12.56 -6.07 9.71
C HIS A 303 -13.73 -7.02 9.49
N ALA A 304 -14.97 -6.51 9.53
CA ALA A 304 -16.16 -7.32 9.22
C ALA A 304 -16.18 -7.86 7.78
N ARG A 305 -15.38 -7.27 6.88
CA ARG A 305 -15.17 -7.72 5.50
C ARG A 305 -13.87 -8.49 5.27
N GLY A 306 -13.09 -8.73 6.33
CA GLY A 306 -11.76 -9.34 6.24
C GLY A 306 -10.71 -8.42 5.64
N LEU A 307 -10.97 -7.11 5.56
CA LEU A 307 -10.03 -6.10 5.06
C LEU A 307 -9.21 -5.49 6.19
N LYS A 308 -7.98 -5.10 5.88
CA LYS A 308 -7.11 -4.34 6.78
C LYS A 308 -7.27 -2.84 6.57
N ILE A 309 -6.95 -2.05 7.60
CA ILE A 309 -6.76 -0.59 7.52
C ILE A 309 -5.30 -0.28 7.82
N ILE A 310 -4.60 0.30 6.84
CA ILE A 310 -3.16 0.63 6.90
C ILE A 310 -2.99 2.09 6.48
N PRO A 311 -3.12 3.06 7.40
CA PRO A 311 -3.02 4.48 7.07
C PRO A 311 -1.59 4.91 6.73
N TRP A 312 -1.47 5.99 5.95
CA TRP A 312 -0.24 6.65 5.50
C TRP A 312 -0.32 8.17 5.71
N THR A 313 0.74 8.91 5.78
CA THR A 313 2.07 8.58 6.28
C THR A 313 2.13 9.18 7.67
N SER A 314 2.28 8.38 8.71
CA SER A 314 2.24 8.87 10.09
C SER A 314 3.58 8.63 10.80
N ASP A 315 4.18 9.71 11.31
CA ASP A 315 5.54 9.74 11.85
C ASP A 315 5.61 10.24 13.30
N ASP A 316 4.59 11.00 13.74
CA ASP A 316 4.54 11.49 15.11
C ASP A 316 4.21 10.36 16.10
N PRO A 317 5.06 10.15 17.13
CA PRO A 317 4.88 9.03 18.04
C PRO A 317 3.55 9.01 18.81
N ALA A 318 2.98 10.17 19.14
CA ALA A 318 1.70 10.24 19.84
C ALA A 318 0.56 9.85 18.89
N THR A 319 0.56 10.38 17.68
CA THR A 319 -0.40 10.06 16.62
C THR A 319 -0.37 8.59 16.24
N VAL A 320 0.84 8.01 16.11
CA VAL A 320 1.03 6.57 15.83
C VAL A 320 0.43 5.71 16.94
N LYS A 321 0.63 6.08 18.22
CA LYS A 321 0.09 5.35 19.36
C LYS A 321 -1.44 5.36 19.36
N GLU A 322 -2.07 6.48 19.06
CA GLU A 322 -3.54 6.59 18.98
C GLU A 322 -4.09 5.81 17.78
N LEU A 323 -3.41 5.81 16.62
CA LEU A 323 -3.80 4.96 15.49
C LEU A 323 -3.73 3.47 15.85
N MET A 324 -2.70 3.04 16.58
CA MET A 324 -2.61 1.66 17.10
C MET A 324 -3.77 1.35 18.05
N ASP A 325 -4.13 2.30 18.95
CA ASP A 325 -5.24 2.14 19.89
C ASP A 325 -6.60 2.11 19.20
N LEU A 326 -6.74 2.83 18.08
CA LEU A 326 -7.91 2.77 17.20
C LEU A 326 -8.09 1.39 16.55
N GLY A 327 -7.03 0.60 16.51
CA GLY A 327 -7.06 -0.78 15.99
C GLY A 327 -6.71 -0.92 14.52
N VAL A 328 -5.97 0.03 13.91
CA VAL A 328 -5.43 -0.14 12.55
C VAL A 328 -4.49 -1.34 12.47
N ASP A 329 -4.34 -1.95 11.30
CA ASP A 329 -3.60 -3.21 11.12
C ASP A 329 -2.12 -3.01 10.80
N GLY A 330 -1.74 -1.78 10.46
CA GLY A 330 -0.38 -1.39 10.13
C GLY A 330 -0.30 0.11 9.93
N ILE A 331 0.90 0.59 9.64
CA ILE A 331 1.17 2.01 9.33
C ILE A 331 2.28 2.08 8.28
N ILE A 332 2.10 2.95 7.29
CA ILE A 332 3.16 3.40 6.39
C ILE A 332 3.80 4.64 7.04
N THR A 333 5.13 4.60 7.28
CA THR A 333 5.87 5.63 8.00
C THR A 333 7.22 5.93 7.38
N ASP A 334 7.64 7.19 7.45
CA ASP A 334 8.98 7.65 7.04
C ASP A 334 10.07 7.22 8.03
N TYR A 335 9.67 6.97 9.31
CA TYR A 335 10.57 6.61 10.42
C TYR A 335 10.21 5.25 11.02
N PRO A 336 10.41 4.14 10.30
CA PRO A 336 10.07 2.81 10.80
C PRO A 336 10.81 2.43 12.08
N ASN A 337 11.99 3.00 12.35
CA ASN A 337 12.71 2.86 13.63
C ASN A 337 11.86 3.32 14.82
N ARG A 338 11.24 4.50 14.73
CA ARG A 338 10.41 5.07 15.81
C ARG A 338 9.16 4.23 16.07
N VAL A 339 8.50 3.79 14.99
CA VAL A 339 7.32 2.93 15.13
C VAL A 339 7.69 1.56 15.70
N ARG A 340 8.84 1.01 15.30
CA ARG A 340 9.36 -0.24 15.86
C ARG A 340 9.62 -0.14 17.37
N ASP A 341 10.18 0.99 17.84
CA ASP A 341 10.38 1.25 19.27
C ASP A 341 9.05 1.31 20.03
N ILE A 342 8.02 1.98 19.47
CA ILE A 342 6.66 1.98 20.03
C ILE A 342 6.09 0.56 20.10
N MET A 343 6.29 -0.27 19.08
CA MET A 343 5.88 -1.67 19.08
C MET A 343 6.57 -2.46 20.21
N ALA A 344 7.88 -2.23 20.42
CA ALA A 344 8.65 -2.87 21.48
C ALA A 344 8.13 -2.47 22.87
N ASP A 345 7.92 -1.18 23.11
CA ASP A 345 7.39 -0.64 24.36
C ASP A 345 6.00 -1.17 24.70
N ARG A 346 5.22 -1.49 23.68
CA ARG A 346 3.88 -2.11 23.82
C ARG A 346 3.91 -3.64 23.93
N GLY A 347 5.09 -4.26 23.94
CA GLY A 347 5.23 -5.71 23.99
C GLY A 347 4.70 -6.42 22.74
N MET A 348 4.56 -5.72 21.61
CA MET A 348 4.11 -6.29 20.34
C MET A 348 5.19 -7.16 19.73
N ARG A 349 4.79 -8.16 18.94
CA ARG A 349 5.76 -8.96 18.17
C ARG A 349 6.47 -8.09 17.14
N LEU A 350 7.80 -8.02 17.24
CA LEU A 350 8.62 -7.28 16.31
C LEU A 350 8.87 -8.06 15.02
N PRO A 351 8.86 -7.41 13.84
CA PRO A 351 9.27 -8.01 12.59
C PRO A 351 10.73 -8.49 12.63
N LYS A 352 11.03 -9.52 11.86
CA LYS A 352 12.36 -10.10 11.77
C LYS A 352 13.32 -9.16 11.02
N ALA A 353 14.51 -8.96 11.58
CA ALA A 353 15.63 -8.33 10.91
C ALA A 353 16.36 -9.31 9.98
N TYR A 354 16.94 -8.80 8.89
CA TYR A 354 17.69 -9.57 7.90
C TYR A 354 19.02 -8.90 7.63
N GLU A 355 20.08 -9.71 7.52
CA GLU A 355 21.41 -9.26 7.13
C GLU A 355 21.73 -9.72 5.71
N PRO A 356 22.54 -8.96 4.96
CA PRO A 356 23.01 -9.39 3.64
C PRO A 356 23.87 -10.65 3.80
N ARG A 357 23.77 -11.56 2.84
CA ARG A 357 24.53 -12.82 2.83
C ARG A 357 25.46 -12.89 1.65
#